data_502879145be683ae2883d97cfa1916ea
#
_entry.id   502879145be683ae2883d97cfa1916ea
#
_cell.length_a   1.000
_cell.length_b   1.000
_cell.length_c   1.000
_cell.angle_alpha   90.00
_cell.angle_beta   90.00
_cell.angle_gamma   90.00
#
_symmetry.space_group_name_H-M   'P 1'
#
loop_
_entity.id
_entity.type
_entity.pdbx_description
1 polymer ?
#
loop_
_entity_poly.entity_id
_entity_poly.type
_entity_poly.pdbx_seq_one_letter_code
_entity_poly.pdbx_strand_id
1 'polypeptide(L)'
;VPTPTALLDPATYLARFEAAAPRAGFRLERFGEIADYPLLAASRRTPGPRPRIYLSAGIHGDEPAPPFALLAALEQGVFDARAVWIMCPLLNPLGFTRRTRENAEGVDLNRDYRAFRTAEIQAHARWLRAQPNFDLAICVHEDWESNGFYLYELNATGTPGFAREIVDAVAACCPIDPATVIDGRPISAPGIIRPDGDPFERDLWPEAFYLRAHHTQLSYTFETPSSFPLDQRVNALVTAIRTAIDQLLGAPADTRPAAD
;
A
#
# COMPACT_ATOMS: atom_id res chain seq x y z
N VAL A 1 9.02 -28.87 -2.61
CA VAL A 1 10.10 -27.90 -2.34
C VAL A 1 9.46 -26.54 -2.51
N PRO A 2 9.41 -25.70 -1.49
CA PRO A 2 8.86 -24.35 -1.66
C PRO A 2 9.69 -23.62 -2.73
N THR A 3 9.01 -22.99 -3.67
CA THR A 3 9.63 -22.12 -4.69
C THR A 3 10.41 -21.04 -3.94
N PRO A 4 11.66 -20.73 -4.33
CA PRO A 4 12.40 -19.66 -3.66
C PRO A 4 11.55 -18.39 -3.70
N THR A 5 11.22 -17.84 -2.55
CA THR A 5 10.57 -16.55 -2.43
C THR A 5 11.42 -15.55 -3.21
N ALA A 6 10.90 -14.98 -4.26
CA ALA A 6 11.66 -14.01 -5.05
C ALA A 6 12.06 -12.86 -4.12
N LEU A 7 13.36 -12.67 -4.01
CA LEU A 7 13.94 -11.72 -3.07
C LEU A 7 13.88 -10.33 -3.67
N LEU A 8 13.45 -9.37 -2.88
CA LEU A 8 13.60 -7.96 -3.24
C LEU A 8 14.98 -7.49 -2.73
N ASP A 9 15.85 -7.08 -3.65
CA ASP A 9 17.06 -6.32 -3.34
C ASP A 9 16.72 -4.82 -3.36
N PRO A 10 16.83 -4.11 -2.22
CA PRO A 10 16.43 -2.71 -2.11
C PRO A 10 17.15 -1.79 -3.11
N ALA A 11 18.45 -2.00 -3.35
CA ALA A 11 19.21 -1.15 -4.26
C ALA A 11 18.69 -1.28 -5.71
N THR A 12 18.53 -2.51 -6.17
CA THR A 12 17.99 -2.81 -7.51
C THR A 12 16.56 -2.31 -7.66
N TYR A 13 15.73 -2.50 -6.64
CA TYR A 13 14.33 -2.03 -6.65
C TYR A 13 14.25 -0.50 -6.74
N LEU A 14 14.98 0.20 -5.86
CA LEU A 14 14.99 1.66 -5.83
C LEU A 14 15.49 2.24 -7.14
N ALA A 15 16.60 1.71 -7.70
CA ALA A 15 17.11 2.15 -8.99
C ALA A 15 16.08 1.97 -10.13
N ARG A 16 15.34 0.84 -10.15
CA ARG A 16 14.27 0.61 -11.12
C ARG A 16 13.10 1.57 -10.92
N PHE A 17 12.71 1.82 -9.66
CA PHE A 17 11.63 2.74 -9.34
C PHE A 17 12.00 4.18 -9.74
N GLU A 18 13.23 4.64 -9.43
CA GLU A 18 13.76 5.95 -9.81
C GLU A 18 13.82 6.13 -11.32
N ALA A 19 14.07 5.08 -12.08
CA ALA A 19 14.03 5.12 -13.53
C ALA A 19 12.61 5.13 -14.12
N ALA A 20 11.66 4.44 -13.48
CA ALA A 20 10.28 4.29 -13.96
C ALA A 20 9.40 5.51 -13.62
N ALA A 21 9.52 6.04 -12.41
CA ALA A 21 8.64 7.08 -11.90
C ALA A 21 8.63 8.37 -12.76
N PRO A 22 9.78 8.93 -13.20
CA PRO A 22 9.77 10.11 -14.08
C PRO A 22 9.14 9.82 -15.44
N ARG A 23 9.31 8.62 -15.99
CA ARG A 23 8.69 8.22 -17.27
C ARG A 23 7.16 8.16 -17.16
N ALA A 24 6.63 7.84 -15.99
CA ALA A 24 5.21 7.89 -15.69
C ALA A 24 4.72 9.28 -15.23
N GLY A 25 5.57 10.31 -15.32
CA GLY A 25 5.23 11.69 -14.97
C GLY A 25 5.29 12.02 -13.49
N PHE A 26 5.96 11.19 -12.69
CA PHE A 26 6.15 11.44 -11.26
C PHE A 26 7.41 12.23 -11.00
N ARG A 27 7.33 13.14 -10.03
CA ARG A 27 8.47 13.78 -9.40
C ARG A 27 8.86 12.97 -8.18
N LEU A 28 10.15 12.72 -8.03
CA LEU A 28 10.74 12.08 -6.87
C LEU A 28 11.18 13.10 -5.83
N GLU A 29 11.02 12.74 -4.57
CA GLU A 29 11.48 13.48 -3.40
C GLU A 29 12.15 12.50 -2.44
N ARG A 30 13.35 12.83 -1.96
CA ARG A 30 14.01 12.10 -0.88
C ARG A 30 13.65 12.77 0.44
N PHE A 31 12.91 12.08 1.29
CA PHE A 31 12.47 12.60 2.58
C PHE A 31 13.28 12.09 3.77
N GLY A 32 14.18 11.14 3.53
CA GLY A 32 15.06 10.56 4.53
C GLY A 32 16.10 9.65 3.92
N GLU A 33 16.91 9.04 4.78
CA GLU A 33 17.93 8.07 4.43
C GLU A 33 18.15 7.12 5.59
N ILE A 34 18.27 5.82 5.29
CA ILE A 34 18.57 4.77 6.25
C ILE A 34 19.80 4.03 5.76
N ALA A 35 20.91 4.15 6.46
CA ALA A 35 22.24 3.78 5.97
C ALA A 35 22.48 4.42 4.58
N ASP A 36 22.74 3.63 3.54
CA ASP A 36 22.97 4.13 2.18
C ASP A 36 21.71 4.12 1.29
N TYR A 37 20.53 3.84 1.87
CA TYR A 37 19.27 3.77 1.13
C TYR A 37 18.44 5.04 1.31
N PRO A 38 18.04 5.71 0.19
CA PRO A 38 17.13 6.84 0.29
C PRO A 38 15.72 6.35 0.65
N LEU A 39 15.03 7.09 1.51
CA LEU A 39 13.60 7.01 1.67
C LEU A 39 12.94 7.95 0.65
N LEU A 40 12.25 7.37 -0.32
CA LEU A 40 11.70 8.09 -1.46
C LEU A 40 10.19 8.25 -1.35
N ALA A 41 9.74 9.43 -1.76
CA ALA A 41 8.36 9.66 -2.12
C ALA A 41 8.27 10.03 -3.61
N ALA A 42 7.20 9.60 -4.27
CA ALA A 42 6.90 9.97 -5.64
C ALA A 42 5.55 10.68 -5.69
N SER A 43 5.46 11.78 -6.43
CA SER A 43 4.20 12.51 -6.61
C SER A 43 3.96 12.87 -8.05
N ARG A 44 2.70 12.72 -8.50
CA ARG A 44 2.23 13.20 -9.81
C ARG A 44 1.03 14.10 -9.60
N ARG A 45 1.15 15.35 -10.03
CA ARG A 45 0.10 16.35 -9.93
C ARG A 45 -0.57 16.54 -11.27
N THR A 46 -1.88 16.57 -11.27
CA THR A 46 -2.69 16.93 -12.44
C THR A 46 -3.37 18.27 -12.15
N PRO A 47 -3.36 19.24 -13.09
CA PRO A 47 -4.02 20.52 -12.90
C PRO A 47 -5.53 20.39 -12.61
N GLY A 48 -6.05 21.36 -11.88
CA GLY A 48 -7.46 21.43 -11.46
C GLY A 48 -7.76 20.69 -10.16
N PRO A 49 -9.01 20.75 -9.67
CA PRO A 49 -9.46 20.03 -8.49
C PRO A 49 -9.50 18.54 -8.80
N ARG A 50 -8.65 17.78 -8.14
CA ARG A 50 -8.52 16.33 -8.33
C ARG A 50 -8.46 15.66 -6.95
N PRO A 51 -9.06 14.48 -6.79
CA PRO A 51 -8.86 13.64 -5.63
C PRO A 51 -7.37 13.36 -5.42
N ARG A 52 -6.96 13.24 -4.15
CA ARG A 52 -5.60 12.92 -3.74
C ARG A 52 -5.57 11.52 -3.20
N ILE A 53 -4.72 10.68 -3.77
CA ILE A 53 -4.60 9.28 -3.37
C ILE A 53 -3.18 9.02 -2.91
N TYR A 54 -3.08 8.48 -1.71
CA TYR A 54 -1.81 8.07 -1.11
C TYR A 54 -1.67 6.54 -1.16
N LEU A 55 -0.45 6.07 -1.46
CA LEU A 55 -0.10 4.66 -1.42
C LEU A 55 1.25 4.45 -0.73
N SER A 56 1.35 3.41 0.08
CA SER A 56 2.62 2.99 0.70
C SER A 56 2.84 1.49 0.55
N ALA A 57 4.12 1.10 0.52
CA ALA A 57 4.56 -0.29 0.49
C ALA A 57 5.90 -0.49 1.18
N GLY A 58 6.22 -1.73 1.48
CA GLY A 58 7.53 -2.13 1.95
C GLY A 58 7.90 -1.61 3.34
N ILE A 59 6.93 -1.55 4.24
CA ILE A 59 7.17 -1.26 5.66
C ILE A 59 7.70 -2.49 6.40
N HIS A 60 7.36 -3.71 5.95
CA HIS A 60 7.93 -4.95 6.43
C HIS A 60 8.89 -5.54 5.39
N GLY A 61 10.08 -5.94 5.84
CA GLY A 61 11.15 -6.35 4.92
C GLY A 61 11.06 -7.79 4.42
N ASP A 62 10.10 -8.56 4.91
CA ASP A 62 9.78 -9.93 4.48
C ASP A 62 8.57 -9.98 3.51
N GLU A 63 8.02 -8.82 3.12
CA GLU A 63 6.86 -8.66 2.25
C GLU A 63 7.26 -8.09 0.86
N PRO A 64 7.80 -8.90 -0.07
CA PRO A 64 8.31 -8.38 -1.35
C PRO A 64 7.23 -8.00 -2.38
N ALA A 65 6.04 -8.59 -2.35
CA ALA A 65 5.02 -8.31 -3.36
C ALA A 65 4.49 -6.87 -3.35
N PRO A 66 4.28 -6.20 -2.20
CA PRO A 66 3.81 -4.82 -2.15
C PRO A 66 4.66 -3.81 -2.94
N PRO A 67 5.99 -3.71 -2.76
CA PRO A 67 6.81 -2.85 -3.59
C PRO A 67 6.76 -3.20 -5.08
N PHE A 68 6.82 -4.49 -5.42
CA PHE A 68 6.70 -4.93 -6.82
C PHE A 68 5.33 -4.60 -7.42
N ALA A 69 4.25 -4.68 -6.64
CA ALA A 69 2.92 -4.31 -7.11
C ALA A 69 2.79 -2.80 -7.38
N LEU A 70 3.35 -1.94 -6.52
CA LEU A 70 3.40 -0.50 -6.80
C LEU A 70 4.18 -0.19 -8.06
N LEU A 71 5.33 -0.81 -8.26
CA LEU A 71 6.14 -0.64 -9.47
C LEU A 71 5.40 -1.15 -10.72
N ALA A 72 4.78 -2.33 -10.63
CA ALA A 72 4.00 -2.88 -11.74
C ALA A 72 2.80 -2.00 -12.09
N ALA A 73 2.06 -1.50 -11.10
CA ALA A 73 0.96 -0.56 -11.31
C ALA A 73 1.43 0.74 -11.98
N LEU A 74 2.61 1.26 -11.57
CA LEU A 74 3.23 2.43 -12.17
C LEU A 74 3.58 2.17 -13.66
N GLU A 75 4.26 1.07 -13.96
CA GLU A 75 4.66 0.68 -15.31
C GLU A 75 3.45 0.38 -16.22
N GLN A 76 2.35 -0.10 -15.66
CA GLN A 76 1.07 -0.34 -16.36
C GLN A 76 0.22 0.93 -16.55
N GLY A 77 0.67 2.10 -16.07
CA GLY A 77 -0.05 3.36 -16.23
C GLY A 77 -1.36 3.46 -15.41
N VAL A 78 -1.45 2.72 -14.28
CA VAL A 78 -2.64 2.77 -13.39
C VAL A 78 -2.86 4.17 -12.84
N PHE A 79 -1.78 4.90 -12.60
CA PHE A 79 -1.78 6.23 -11.97
C PHE A 79 -1.86 7.32 -13.04
N ASP A 80 -3.04 7.52 -13.60
CA ASP A 80 -3.30 8.43 -14.73
C ASP A 80 -3.62 9.88 -14.30
N ALA A 81 -4.22 10.69 -15.19
CA ALA A 81 -4.52 12.09 -14.94
C ALA A 81 -5.82 12.33 -14.14
N ARG A 82 -6.52 11.30 -13.67
CA ARG A 82 -7.77 11.44 -12.91
C ARG A 82 -7.55 11.92 -11.48
N ALA A 83 -6.37 11.73 -10.91
CA ALA A 83 -6.05 12.08 -9.52
C ALA A 83 -4.69 12.77 -9.36
N VAL A 84 -4.43 13.26 -8.17
CA VAL A 84 -3.10 13.57 -7.65
C VAL A 84 -2.60 12.34 -6.89
N TRP A 85 -1.46 11.83 -7.29
CA TRP A 85 -0.85 10.61 -6.75
C TRP A 85 0.31 10.95 -5.85
N ILE A 86 0.37 10.28 -4.72
CA ILE A 86 1.43 10.42 -3.72
C ILE A 86 1.76 9.01 -3.23
N MET A 87 3.01 8.58 -3.32
CA MET A 87 3.38 7.23 -2.91
C MET A 87 4.74 7.13 -2.25
N CYS A 88 4.87 6.22 -1.30
CA CYS A 88 6.13 5.81 -0.67
C CYS A 88 6.39 4.34 -1.01
N PRO A 89 7.30 4.05 -1.96
CA PRO A 89 7.44 2.71 -2.54
C PRO A 89 8.16 1.70 -1.65
N LEU A 90 9.00 2.16 -0.70
CA LEU A 90 9.81 1.31 0.16
C LEU A 90 10.16 2.04 1.46
N LEU A 91 9.56 1.63 2.58
CA LEU A 91 9.72 2.30 3.87
C LEU A 91 10.81 1.65 4.76
N ASN A 92 11.14 0.38 4.54
CA ASN A 92 12.07 -0.40 5.37
C ASN A 92 13.18 -1.08 4.54
N PRO A 93 14.10 -0.34 3.93
CA PRO A 93 15.11 -0.94 3.06
C PRO A 93 16.01 -1.95 3.78
N LEU A 94 16.38 -1.71 5.04
CA LEU A 94 17.23 -2.64 5.79
C LEU A 94 16.52 -3.91 6.23
N GLY A 95 15.20 -3.85 6.49
CA GLY A 95 14.38 -5.04 6.69
C GLY A 95 14.42 -5.96 5.47
N PHE A 96 14.31 -5.42 4.26
CA PHE A 96 14.45 -6.19 3.02
C PHE A 96 15.84 -6.81 2.83
N THR A 97 16.91 -6.08 3.17
CA THR A 97 18.26 -6.63 3.14
C THR A 97 18.41 -7.84 4.08
N ARG A 98 17.72 -7.80 5.23
CA ARG A 98 17.76 -8.86 6.26
C ARG A 98 16.64 -9.88 6.09
N ARG A 99 15.61 -9.59 5.30
CA ARG A 99 14.39 -10.40 5.14
C ARG A 99 13.65 -10.59 6.45
N THR A 100 13.53 -9.52 7.21
CA THR A 100 12.84 -9.49 8.48
C THR A 100 11.67 -8.53 8.40
N ARG A 101 10.61 -8.83 9.13
CA ARG A 101 9.47 -7.93 9.30
C ARG A 101 9.92 -6.59 9.85
N GLU A 102 10.75 -6.64 10.88
CA GLU A 102 11.26 -5.51 11.61
C GLU A 102 12.36 -4.76 10.81
N ASN A 103 12.68 -3.57 11.29
CA ASN A 103 13.82 -2.81 10.81
C ASN A 103 15.16 -3.37 11.35
N ALA A 104 16.26 -2.67 11.06
CA ALA A 104 17.59 -3.07 11.49
C ALA A 104 17.78 -3.13 13.02
N GLU A 105 16.93 -2.45 13.78
CA GLU A 105 16.96 -2.38 15.24
C GLU A 105 16.00 -3.39 15.90
N GLY A 106 15.32 -4.23 15.12
CA GLY A 106 14.35 -5.21 15.62
C GLY A 106 13.01 -4.59 16.02
N VAL A 107 12.63 -3.45 15.43
CA VAL A 107 11.37 -2.77 15.70
C VAL A 107 10.42 -2.96 14.52
N ASP A 108 9.19 -3.40 14.79
CA ASP A 108 8.10 -3.39 13.81
C ASP A 108 7.69 -1.93 13.54
N LEU A 109 8.08 -1.43 12.36
CA LEU A 109 7.80 -0.06 11.94
C LEU A 109 6.30 0.24 11.90
N ASN A 110 5.48 -0.77 11.55
CA ASN A 110 4.03 -0.65 11.49
C ASN A 110 3.36 -0.74 12.88
N ARG A 111 4.12 -0.51 13.94
CA ARG A 111 3.67 -0.33 15.33
C ARG A 111 4.22 0.95 15.95
N ASP A 112 5.00 1.74 15.21
CA ASP A 112 5.75 2.88 15.75
C ASP A 112 5.13 4.27 15.45
N TYR A 113 4.02 4.35 14.72
CA TYR A 113 3.42 5.63 14.32
C TYR A 113 2.76 6.44 15.45
N ARG A 114 2.75 5.94 16.68
CA ARG A 114 2.38 6.70 17.88
C ARG A 114 3.59 7.18 18.66
N ALA A 115 4.62 6.34 18.75
CA ALA A 115 5.80 6.58 19.58
C ALA A 115 6.93 7.28 18.82
N PHE A 116 7.01 7.12 17.48
CA PHE A 116 8.03 7.72 16.60
C PHE A 116 9.47 7.46 17.09
N ARG A 117 9.79 6.22 17.47
CA ARG A 117 11.10 5.84 18.00
C ARG A 117 12.15 5.64 16.93
N THR A 118 11.75 5.09 15.77
CA THR A 118 12.65 4.71 14.68
C THR A 118 12.92 5.87 13.72
N ALA A 119 14.09 5.88 13.11
CA ALA A 119 14.49 6.92 12.16
C ALA A 119 13.60 6.93 10.92
N GLU A 120 13.20 5.74 10.44
CA GLU A 120 12.29 5.55 9.32
C GLU A 120 10.95 6.24 9.57
N ILE A 121 10.32 5.94 10.72
CA ILE A 121 8.99 6.49 11.03
C ILE A 121 9.07 7.97 11.40
N GLN A 122 10.13 8.43 12.05
CA GLN A 122 10.34 9.87 12.27
C GLN A 122 10.45 10.64 10.95
N ALA A 123 11.20 10.12 9.99
CA ALA A 123 11.34 10.73 8.67
C ALA A 123 10.01 10.72 7.90
N HIS A 124 9.34 9.57 7.86
CA HIS A 124 8.08 9.40 7.15
C HIS A 124 6.96 10.27 7.75
N ALA A 125 6.77 10.25 9.07
CA ALA A 125 5.76 11.06 9.73
C ALA A 125 6.03 12.57 9.60
N ARG A 126 7.31 12.99 9.60
CA ARG A 126 7.67 14.39 9.34
C ARG A 126 7.27 14.81 7.93
N TRP A 127 7.54 13.96 6.97
CA TRP A 127 7.18 14.19 5.57
C TRP A 127 5.66 14.17 5.38
N LEU A 128 4.93 13.20 5.94
CA LEU A 128 3.46 13.13 5.89
C LEU A 128 2.80 14.39 6.44
N ARG A 129 3.27 14.95 7.56
CA ARG A 129 2.73 16.20 8.15
C ARG A 129 2.77 17.40 7.20
N ALA A 130 3.67 17.38 6.22
CA ALA A 130 3.74 18.42 5.19
C ALA A 130 2.82 18.14 3.99
N GLN A 131 2.19 16.96 3.95
CA GLN A 131 1.28 16.61 2.85
C GLN A 131 -0.15 17.10 3.13
N PRO A 132 -0.93 17.39 2.08
CA PRO A 132 -2.35 17.68 2.23
C PRO A 132 -3.13 16.42 2.66
N ASN A 133 -4.39 16.60 3.05
CA ASN A 133 -5.29 15.47 3.27
C ASN A 133 -5.50 14.66 1.98
N PHE A 134 -5.74 13.37 2.16
CA PHE A 134 -6.00 12.40 1.10
C PHE A 134 -7.48 12.03 1.08
N ASP A 135 -8.04 11.86 -0.11
CA ASP A 135 -9.39 11.32 -0.30
C ASP A 135 -9.41 9.80 -0.13
N LEU A 136 -8.26 9.15 -0.38
CA LEU A 136 -8.06 7.73 -0.17
C LEU A 136 -6.60 7.46 0.21
N ALA A 137 -6.37 6.56 1.16
CA ALA A 137 -5.06 5.99 1.46
C ALA A 137 -5.09 4.47 1.31
N ILE A 138 -4.02 3.90 0.74
CA ILE A 138 -3.84 2.46 0.54
C ILE A 138 -2.47 2.06 1.08
N CYS A 139 -2.46 1.24 2.14
CA CYS A 139 -1.26 0.58 2.65
C CYS A 139 -1.21 -0.85 2.08
N VAL A 140 -0.09 -1.22 1.46
CA VAL A 140 0.01 -2.51 0.76
C VAL A 140 0.93 -3.44 1.53
N HIS A 141 0.44 -4.65 1.85
CA HIS A 141 1.06 -5.64 2.72
C HIS A 141 0.95 -7.07 2.21
N GLU A 142 1.61 -7.97 2.91
CA GLU A 142 1.44 -9.41 2.85
C GLU A 142 1.27 -9.99 4.26
N ASP A 143 0.54 -11.11 4.33
CA ASP A 143 0.40 -11.88 5.56
C ASP A 143 0.87 -13.33 5.33
N TRP A 144 1.83 -13.77 6.15
CA TRP A 144 2.39 -15.12 6.08
C TRP A 144 1.47 -16.20 6.67
N GLU A 145 0.50 -15.80 7.50
CA GLU A 145 -0.48 -16.71 8.12
C GLU A 145 -1.74 -16.86 7.26
N SER A 146 -1.99 -15.95 6.32
CA SER A 146 -3.21 -15.97 5.53
C SER A 146 -3.22 -17.07 4.44
N ASN A 147 -4.41 -17.57 4.14
CA ASN A 147 -4.66 -18.56 3.09
C ASN A 147 -5.34 -17.97 1.84
N GLY A 148 -5.40 -16.65 1.77
CA GLY A 148 -6.00 -15.91 0.66
C GLY A 148 -5.88 -14.41 0.89
N PHE A 149 -6.32 -13.65 -0.10
CA PHE A 149 -6.37 -12.19 0.00
C PHE A 149 -7.43 -11.75 1.01
N TYR A 150 -7.12 -10.72 1.77
CA TYR A 150 -8.09 -9.99 2.58
C TYR A 150 -7.69 -8.51 2.68
N LEU A 151 -8.56 -7.70 3.25
CA LEU A 151 -8.29 -6.28 3.47
C LEU A 151 -8.87 -5.77 4.78
N TYR A 152 -8.24 -4.73 5.30
CA TYR A 152 -8.85 -3.87 6.30
C TYR A 152 -9.45 -2.62 5.65
N GLU A 153 -10.63 -2.23 6.09
CA GLU A 153 -11.27 -0.96 5.74
C GLU A 153 -11.43 -0.09 6.99
N LEU A 154 -10.82 1.09 6.98
CA LEU A 154 -11.09 2.15 7.94
C LEU A 154 -11.87 3.25 7.21
N ASN A 155 -13.16 3.36 7.49
CA ASN A 155 -14.05 4.27 6.79
C ASN A 155 -14.85 5.12 7.79
N ALA A 156 -14.63 6.42 7.76
CA ALA A 156 -15.37 7.40 8.55
C ALA A 156 -16.03 8.48 7.67
N THR A 157 -16.19 8.20 6.37
CA THR A 157 -16.82 9.13 5.43
C THR A 157 -18.33 9.26 5.65
N GLY A 158 -18.95 8.32 6.38
CA GLY A 158 -20.40 8.20 6.52
C GLY A 158 -21.10 7.59 5.30
N THR A 159 -20.35 7.18 4.27
CA THR A 159 -20.84 6.49 3.07
C THR A 159 -20.21 5.12 2.94
N PRO A 160 -20.85 4.15 2.25
CA PRO A 160 -20.21 2.85 1.99
C PRO A 160 -18.86 3.01 1.27
N GLY A 161 -17.89 2.22 1.69
CA GLY A 161 -16.61 2.09 0.96
C GLY A 161 -16.69 1.04 -0.16
N PHE A 162 -15.55 0.69 -0.71
CA PHE A 162 -15.41 -0.17 -1.91
C PHE A 162 -14.84 -1.56 -1.60
N ALA A 163 -14.83 -1.96 -0.31
CA ALA A 163 -14.18 -3.20 0.12
C ALA A 163 -14.75 -4.43 -0.60
N ARG A 164 -16.06 -4.47 -0.85
CA ARG A 164 -16.72 -5.58 -1.52
C ARG A 164 -16.29 -5.70 -2.98
N GLU A 165 -16.32 -4.60 -3.71
CA GLU A 165 -15.92 -4.53 -5.11
C GLU A 165 -14.44 -4.92 -5.30
N ILE A 166 -13.59 -4.51 -4.34
CA ILE A 166 -12.16 -4.87 -4.35
C ILE A 166 -12.00 -6.38 -4.17
N VAL A 167 -12.65 -6.97 -3.16
CA VAL A 167 -12.56 -8.41 -2.90
C VAL A 167 -13.13 -9.22 -4.06
N ASP A 168 -14.28 -8.82 -4.60
CA ASP A 168 -14.92 -9.51 -5.74
C ASP A 168 -14.02 -9.47 -7.00
N ALA A 169 -13.32 -8.35 -7.25
CA ALA A 169 -12.36 -8.24 -8.35
C ALA A 169 -11.11 -9.12 -8.14
N VAL A 170 -10.55 -9.12 -6.92
CA VAL A 170 -9.37 -9.94 -6.60
C VAL A 170 -9.67 -11.43 -6.64
N ALA A 171 -10.89 -11.85 -6.29
CA ALA A 171 -11.31 -13.24 -6.32
C ALA A 171 -11.13 -13.90 -7.70
N ALA A 172 -11.08 -13.12 -8.78
CA ALA A 172 -10.81 -13.62 -10.13
C ALA A 172 -9.36 -14.08 -10.37
N CYS A 173 -8.40 -13.64 -9.53
CA CYS A 173 -6.96 -13.93 -9.72
C CYS A 173 -6.26 -14.47 -8.49
N CYS A 174 -6.84 -14.31 -7.30
CA CYS A 174 -6.31 -14.81 -6.04
C CYS A 174 -7.46 -15.30 -5.16
N PRO A 175 -7.35 -16.48 -4.53
CA PRO A 175 -8.33 -16.90 -3.52
C PRO A 175 -8.51 -15.84 -2.44
N ILE A 176 -9.73 -15.68 -1.95
CA ILE A 176 -10.04 -14.87 -0.79
C ILE A 176 -9.86 -15.73 0.46
N ASP A 177 -9.33 -15.18 1.54
CA ASP A 177 -9.13 -15.93 2.77
C ASP A 177 -10.48 -16.44 3.29
N PRO A 178 -10.63 -17.77 3.46
CA PRO A 178 -11.90 -18.38 3.85
C PRO A 178 -12.18 -18.31 5.36
N ALA A 179 -11.22 -17.84 6.18
CA ALA A 179 -11.35 -17.83 7.62
C ALA A 179 -12.41 -16.80 8.07
N THR A 180 -13.12 -17.13 9.14
CA THR A 180 -14.08 -16.21 9.78
C THR A 180 -13.44 -15.34 10.86
N VAL A 181 -12.20 -15.65 11.22
CA VAL A 181 -11.33 -14.87 12.11
C VAL A 181 -9.98 -14.78 11.43
N ILE A 182 -9.52 -13.58 11.15
CA ILE A 182 -8.24 -13.28 10.49
C ILE A 182 -7.49 -12.27 11.36
N ASP A 183 -6.19 -12.46 11.59
CA ASP A 183 -5.38 -11.62 12.49
C ASP A 183 -6.05 -11.42 13.88
N GLY A 184 -6.63 -12.50 14.42
CA GLY A 184 -7.35 -12.49 15.70
C GLY A 184 -8.63 -11.66 15.72
N ARG A 185 -9.18 -11.26 14.56
CA ARG A 185 -10.37 -10.42 14.42
C ARG A 185 -11.47 -11.13 13.65
N PRO A 186 -12.73 -11.01 14.07
CA PRO A 186 -13.84 -11.48 13.27
C PRO A 186 -13.92 -10.65 11.96
N ILE A 187 -14.21 -11.33 10.86
CA ILE A 187 -14.46 -10.64 9.58
C ILE A 187 -15.84 -10.00 9.58
N SER A 188 -15.97 -8.85 8.88
CA SER A 188 -17.27 -8.20 8.63
C SER A 188 -18.00 -8.80 7.44
N ALA A 189 -17.23 -9.36 6.50
CA ALA A 189 -17.67 -10.13 5.33
C ALA A 189 -16.48 -10.96 4.82
N PRO A 190 -16.63 -11.96 3.96
CA PRO A 190 -15.52 -12.73 3.42
C PRO A 190 -14.38 -11.84 2.91
N GLY A 191 -13.17 -12.01 3.46
CA GLY A 191 -11.98 -11.22 3.13
C GLY A 191 -12.02 -9.75 3.54
N ILE A 192 -12.99 -9.31 4.37
CA ILE A 192 -13.13 -7.91 4.79
C ILE A 192 -13.15 -7.79 6.31
N ILE A 193 -12.21 -7.02 6.84
CA ILE A 193 -12.14 -6.67 8.26
C ILE A 193 -12.44 -5.18 8.41
N ARG A 194 -13.43 -4.85 9.26
CA ARG A 194 -13.69 -3.49 9.73
C ARG A 194 -13.43 -3.48 11.22
N PRO A 195 -12.29 -2.96 11.67
CA PRO A 195 -11.96 -2.94 13.09
C PRO A 195 -13.02 -2.20 13.90
N ASP A 196 -13.51 -2.85 14.96
CA ASP A 196 -14.41 -2.23 15.93
C ASP A 196 -13.61 -1.38 16.94
N GLY A 197 -14.31 -0.42 17.56
CA GLY A 197 -13.77 0.47 18.59
C GLY A 197 -13.01 1.67 18.04
N ASP A 198 -12.57 2.54 18.94
CA ASP A 198 -11.77 3.70 18.60
C ASP A 198 -10.31 3.28 18.35
N PRO A 199 -9.77 3.41 17.12
CA PRO A 199 -8.39 3.08 16.84
C PRO A 199 -7.40 3.91 17.69
N PHE A 200 -7.81 5.07 18.20
CA PHE A 200 -6.96 5.97 18.98
C PHE A 200 -6.73 5.53 20.41
N GLU A 201 -7.53 4.59 20.93
CA GLU A 201 -7.32 3.99 22.25
C GLU A 201 -6.16 2.99 22.29
N ARG A 202 -5.60 2.59 21.14
CA ARG A 202 -4.52 1.61 21.06
C ARG A 202 -3.15 2.23 21.34
N ASP A 203 -2.32 1.52 22.08
CA ASP A 203 -0.96 1.95 22.41
C ASP A 203 -0.01 1.89 21.21
N LEU A 204 -0.19 0.93 20.32
CA LEU A 204 0.62 0.74 19.13
C LEU A 204 -0.17 1.10 17.88
N TRP A 205 0.37 2.03 17.10
CA TRP A 205 -0.28 2.49 15.87
C TRP A 205 0.41 1.96 14.62
N PRO A 206 -0.33 1.23 13.77
CA PRO A 206 0.08 1.02 12.40
C PRO A 206 -0.04 2.34 11.60
N GLU A 207 0.58 2.36 10.41
CA GLU A 207 0.50 3.48 9.46
C GLU A 207 -0.95 3.89 9.17
N ALA A 208 -1.83 2.92 8.95
CA ALA A 208 -3.23 3.16 8.64
C ALA A 208 -3.95 3.98 9.72
N PHE A 209 -3.59 3.80 11.01
CA PHE A 209 -4.17 4.58 12.09
C PHE A 209 -3.65 6.02 12.12
N TYR A 210 -2.35 6.22 11.85
CA TYR A 210 -1.79 7.54 11.71
C TYR A 210 -2.43 8.32 10.55
N LEU A 211 -2.57 7.66 9.40
CA LEU A 211 -3.24 8.24 8.24
C LEU A 211 -4.70 8.57 8.55
N ARG A 212 -5.42 7.68 9.22
CA ARG A 212 -6.81 7.91 9.64
C ARG A 212 -6.94 9.08 10.63
N ALA A 213 -5.96 9.25 11.52
CA ALA A 213 -5.95 10.33 12.51
C ALA A 213 -5.68 11.70 11.89
N HIS A 214 -4.85 11.77 10.85
CA HIS A 214 -4.25 13.03 10.40
C HIS A 214 -4.48 13.38 8.94
N HIS A 215 -4.84 12.41 8.08
CA HIS A 215 -4.77 12.63 6.63
C HIS A 215 -5.98 12.17 5.83
N THR A 216 -6.72 11.14 6.26
CA THR A 216 -7.81 10.59 5.45
C THR A 216 -8.97 10.08 6.27
N GLN A 217 -10.16 10.06 5.68
CA GLN A 217 -11.34 9.42 6.25
C GLN A 217 -11.61 8.04 5.67
N LEU A 218 -10.93 7.66 4.57
CA LEU A 218 -11.06 6.36 3.93
C LEU A 218 -9.68 5.77 3.68
N SER A 219 -9.41 4.61 4.25
CA SER A 219 -8.19 3.86 3.96
C SER A 219 -8.43 2.37 3.88
N TYR A 220 -7.61 1.72 3.06
CA TYR A 220 -7.51 0.28 2.95
C TYR A 220 -6.10 -0.18 3.31
N THR A 221 -6.00 -1.33 3.98
CA THR A 221 -4.78 -2.11 4.05
C THR A 221 -5.05 -3.40 3.30
N PHE A 222 -4.30 -3.66 2.24
CA PHE A 222 -4.41 -4.89 1.44
C PHE A 222 -3.39 -5.91 1.91
N GLU A 223 -3.83 -7.15 2.05
CA GLU A 223 -3.02 -8.26 2.53
C GLU A 223 -3.09 -9.43 1.55
N THR A 224 -1.95 -9.85 1.02
CA THR A 224 -1.86 -11.06 0.19
C THR A 224 -1.12 -12.17 0.92
N PRO A 225 -1.46 -13.45 0.65
CA PRO A 225 -0.82 -14.58 1.33
C PRO A 225 0.63 -14.76 0.86
N SER A 226 1.60 -14.57 1.75
CA SER A 226 3.05 -14.70 1.44
C SER A 226 3.45 -16.08 0.91
N SER A 227 2.66 -17.11 1.18
CA SER A 227 2.87 -18.49 0.71
C SER A 227 2.58 -18.70 -0.78
N PHE A 228 1.90 -17.76 -1.45
CA PHE A 228 1.52 -17.88 -2.86
C PHE A 228 2.66 -17.44 -3.79
N PRO A 229 2.64 -17.82 -5.08
CA PRO A 229 3.60 -17.34 -6.07
C PRO A 229 3.65 -15.82 -6.13
N LEU A 230 4.85 -15.24 -6.27
CA LEU A 230 5.03 -13.79 -6.24
C LEU A 230 4.22 -13.06 -7.32
N ASP A 231 4.20 -13.60 -8.53
CA ASP A 231 3.43 -13.04 -9.65
C ASP A 231 1.92 -12.99 -9.36
N GLN A 232 1.38 -14.04 -8.71
CA GLN A 232 -0.01 -14.06 -8.27
C GLN A 232 -0.29 -13.00 -7.22
N ARG A 233 0.58 -12.86 -6.21
CA ARG A 233 0.46 -11.84 -5.17
C ARG A 233 0.52 -10.42 -5.76
N VAL A 234 1.50 -10.17 -6.62
CA VAL A 234 1.63 -8.88 -7.32
C VAL A 234 0.40 -8.58 -8.16
N ASN A 235 -0.11 -9.55 -8.92
CA ASN A 235 -1.33 -9.38 -9.72
C ASN A 235 -2.56 -9.09 -8.86
N ALA A 236 -2.72 -9.78 -7.73
CA ALA A 236 -3.80 -9.53 -6.78
C ALA A 236 -3.76 -8.10 -6.22
N LEU A 237 -2.58 -7.64 -5.79
CA LEU A 237 -2.40 -6.27 -5.27
C LEU A 237 -2.63 -5.21 -6.34
N VAL A 238 -2.13 -5.40 -7.56
CA VAL A 238 -2.39 -4.48 -8.69
C VAL A 238 -3.89 -4.42 -9.00
N THR A 239 -4.58 -5.56 -8.97
CA THR A 239 -6.03 -5.63 -9.17
C THR A 239 -6.77 -4.88 -8.07
N ALA A 240 -6.40 -5.09 -6.80
CA ALA A 240 -6.99 -4.39 -5.66
C ALA A 240 -6.78 -2.86 -5.74
N ILE A 241 -5.55 -2.43 -6.03
CA ILE A 241 -5.20 -1.01 -6.21
C ILE A 241 -6.04 -0.39 -7.33
N ARG A 242 -6.06 -1.01 -8.51
CA ARG A 242 -6.83 -0.52 -9.66
C ARG A 242 -8.32 -0.41 -9.34
N THR A 243 -8.90 -1.46 -8.73
CA THR A 243 -10.32 -1.46 -8.39
C THR A 243 -10.66 -0.36 -7.39
N ALA A 244 -9.87 -0.19 -6.32
CA ALA A 244 -10.08 0.89 -5.35
C ALA A 244 -10.05 2.28 -6.00
N ILE A 245 -9.12 2.49 -6.92
CA ILE A 245 -8.98 3.73 -7.69
C ILE A 245 -10.20 3.95 -8.60
N ASP A 246 -10.59 2.93 -9.36
CA ASP A 246 -11.69 3.03 -10.33
C ASP A 246 -13.06 3.20 -9.63
N GLN A 247 -13.24 2.63 -8.43
CA GLN A 247 -14.43 2.87 -7.61
C GLN A 247 -14.48 4.32 -7.11
N LEU A 248 -13.35 4.89 -6.70
CA LEU A 248 -13.31 6.28 -6.25
C LEU A 248 -13.48 7.30 -7.39
N LEU A 249 -12.85 7.04 -8.55
CA LEU A 249 -12.68 8.03 -9.62
C LEU A 249 -13.62 7.81 -10.81
N GLY A 250 -14.34 6.71 -10.87
CA GLY A 250 -14.94 6.16 -12.07
C GLY A 250 -13.91 5.45 -12.98
N ALA A 251 -14.37 4.52 -13.80
CA ALA A 251 -13.50 3.82 -14.74
C ALA A 251 -12.85 4.81 -15.73
N PRO A 252 -11.61 4.56 -16.20
CA PRO A 252 -10.99 5.40 -17.24
C PRO A 252 -11.88 5.46 -18.47
N ALA A 253 -11.96 6.63 -19.09
CA ALA A 253 -12.61 6.73 -20.40
C ALA A 253 -11.88 5.81 -21.39
N ASP A 254 -12.64 5.03 -22.15
CA ASP A 254 -12.09 4.09 -23.13
C ASP A 254 -11.36 4.93 -24.22
N THR A 255 -10.01 4.93 -24.16
CA THR A 255 -9.16 5.68 -25.09
C THR A 255 -8.90 4.92 -26.40
N ARG A 256 -9.72 3.91 -26.73
CA ARG A 256 -9.62 3.28 -28.06
C ARG A 256 -9.94 4.33 -29.11
N PRO A 257 -9.06 4.55 -30.12
CA PRO A 257 -9.43 5.37 -31.26
C PRO A 257 -10.68 4.75 -31.90
N ALA A 258 -11.66 5.60 -32.25
CA ALA A 258 -12.78 5.15 -33.06
C ALA A 258 -12.19 4.45 -34.27
N ALA A 259 -12.60 3.21 -34.51
CA ALA A 259 -12.24 2.52 -35.74
C ALA A 259 -12.89 3.28 -36.89
N ASP A 260 -12.05 3.87 -37.75
CA ASP A 260 -12.46 4.45 -39.04
C ASP A 260 -12.99 3.38 -39.97
#